data_d188e90410a2e910805ed8bd37b16faf
#
_entry.id   d188e90410a2e910805ed8bd37b16faf
#
_cell.length_a   1.000
_cell.length_b   1.000
_cell.length_c   1.000
_cell.angle_alpha   90.00
_cell.angle_beta   90.00
_cell.angle_gamma   90.00
#
_symmetry.space_group_name_H-M   'P 1'
#
loop_
_entity.id
_entity.type
_entity.pdbx_description
1 polymer ?
#
loop_
_entity_poly.entity_id
_entity_poly.type
_entity_poly.pdbx_seq_one_letter_code
_entity_poly.pdbx_strand_id
1 'polypeptide(L)'
;FRKGTPLFSIITVVLNGEQHLEKTIKSVLNQKEKDFEYIIIDGGSTDNSVKIIKKYSKFINYWISEKDFGLYDAFNKGMQLAKGKYIGIINSDDLYTKDALKIISQYISRNKVDFIFGSVKKHWGVLHGYRPHKIKFSWGFYSSHSTGFFIKTQSAKKIGLYNIKYKYH
;
A
#
# COMPACT_ATOMS: atom_id res chain seq x y z
N PHE A 1 9.90 -2.78 -20.05
CA PHE A 1 10.42 -2.16 -18.82
C PHE A 1 10.63 -0.68 -19.09
N ARG A 2 9.87 0.24 -18.45
CA ARG A 2 10.13 1.68 -18.54
C ARG A 2 11.49 1.99 -17.92
N LYS A 3 12.35 2.68 -18.67
CA LYS A 3 13.62 3.24 -18.18
C LYS A 3 13.28 4.47 -17.33
N GLY A 4 13.16 4.34 -16.01
CA GLY A 4 12.96 5.47 -15.10
C GLY A 4 12.40 5.03 -13.74
N THR A 5 12.48 5.93 -12.75
CA THR A 5 11.89 5.73 -11.43
C THR A 5 10.36 5.80 -11.57
N PRO A 6 9.59 4.75 -11.19
CA PRO A 6 8.14 4.79 -11.27
C PRO A 6 7.55 5.86 -10.34
N LEU A 7 6.33 6.32 -10.66
CA LEU A 7 5.66 7.29 -9.79
C LEU A 7 5.26 6.64 -8.45
N PHE A 8 4.78 5.39 -8.49
CA PHE A 8 4.35 4.68 -7.29
C PHE A 8 5.09 3.36 -7.07
N SER A 9 5.35 3.03 -5.79
CA SER A 9 5.57 1.67 -5.32
C SER A 9 4.33 1.25 -4.55
N ILE A 10 3.59 0.30 -5.09
CA ILE A 10 2.43 -0.28 -4.39
C ILE A 10 2.88 -1.54 -3.68
N ILE A 11 2.66 -1.58 -2.37
CA ILE A 11 3.10 -2.68 -1.51
C ILE A 11 1.87 -3.39 -0.97
N THR A 12 1.74 -4.69 -1.23
CA THR A 12 0.77 -5.56 -0.56
C THR A 12 1.50 -6.45 0.43
N VAL A 13 0.99 -6.47 1.66
CA VAL A 13 1.43 -7.41 2.68
C VAL A 13 0.35 -8.46 2.91
N VAL A 14 0.74 -9.70 3.10
CA VAL A 14 -0.20 -10.81 3.24
C VAL A 14 0.33 -11.88 4.21
N LEU A 15 -0.56 -12.42 5.02
CA LEU A 15 -0.36 -13.63 5.80
C LEU A 15 -1.69 -14.40 5.80
N ASN A 16 -1.73 -15.58 5.18
CA ASN A 16 -2.93 -16.43 5.06
C ASN A 16 -4.15 -15.68 4.49
N GLY A 17 -3.95 -15.03 3.34
CA GLY A 17 -4.95 -14.16 2.69
C GLY A 17 -5.65 -14.77 1.48
N GLU A 18 -5.67 -16.12 1.29
CA GLU A 18 -6.15 -16.78 0.07
C GLU A 18 -7.54 -16.37 -0.37
N GLN A 19 -8.42 -16.00 0.57
CA GLN A 19 -9.81 -15.63 0.28
C GLN A 19 -9.94 -14.30 -0.49
N HIS A 20 -9.03 -13.37 -0.28
CA HIS A 20 -9.15 -11.99 -0.78
C HIS A 20 -7.99 -11.55 -1.66
N LEU A 21 -6.80 -12.10 -1.47
CA LEU A 21 -5.56 -11.69 -2.12
C LEU A 21 -5.67 -11.56 -3.64
N GLU A 22 -6.35 -12.50 -4.31
CA GLU A 22 -6.51 -12.46 -5.76
C GLU A 22 -7.29 -11.22 -6.22
N LYS A 23 -8.31 -10.83 -5.47
CA LYS A 23 -9.10 -9.61 -5.75
C LYS A 23 -8.23 -8.37 -5.56
N THR A 24 -7.44 -8.32 -4.49
CA THR A 24 -6.50 -7.23 -4.22
C THR A 24 -5.48 -7.08 -5.36
N ILE A 25 -4.81 -8.17 -5.76
CA ILE A 25 -3.86 -8.16 -6.88
C ILE A 25 -4.52 -7.62 -8.16
N LYS A 26 -5.69 -8.13 -8.51
CA LYS A 26 -6.44 -7.67 -9.68
C LYS A 26 -6.78 -6.18 -9.58
N SER A 27 -7.14 -5.67 -8.40
CA SER A 27 -7.47 -4.26 -8.20
C SER A 27 -6.28 -3.33 -8.45
N VAL A 28 -5.07 -3.76 -8.09
CA VAL A 28 -3.82 -3.04 -8.37
C VAL A 28 -3.47 -3.12 -9.86
N LEU A 29 -3.46 -4.32 -10.44
CA LEU A 29 -3.07 -4.51 -11.84
C LEU A 29 -4.04 -3.83 -12.83
N ASN A 30 -5.32 -3.67 -12.46
CA ASN A 30 -6.35 -3.03 -13.27
C ASN A 30 -6.42 -1.50 -13.10
N GLN A 31 -5.48 -0.87 -12.39
CA GLN A 31 -5.42 0.58 -12.30
C GLN A 31 -5.24 1.22 -13.68
N LYS A 32 -5.89 2.36 -13.93
CA LYS A 32 -5.71 3.14 -15.18
C LYS A 32 -4.34 3.81 -15.25
N GLU A 33 -3.82 4.29 -14.12
CA GLU A 33 -2.43 4.72 -14.01
C GLU A 33 -1.52 3.50 -14.06
N LYS A 34 -0.51 3.53 -14.92
CA LYS A 34 0.42 2.41 -15.13
C LYS A 34 1.86 2.73 -14.72
N ASP A 35 2.09 3.93 -14.20
CA ASP A 35 3.42 4.34 -13.74
C ASP A 35 3.65 3.90 -12.29
N PHE A 36 3.61 2.59 -12.07
CA PHE A 36 3.87 1.98 -10.78
C PHE A 36 4.68 0.70 -10.89
N GLU A 37 5.39 0.36 -9.82
CA GLU A 37 5.86 -0.98 -9.52
C GLU A 37 4.97 -1.62 -8.46
N TYR A 38 4.83 -2.95 -8.51
CA TYR A 38 4.04 -3.73 -7.57
C TYR A 38 4.92 -4.69 -6.79
N ILE A 39 4.85 -4.62 -5.47
CA ILE A 39 5.65 -5.40 -4.52
C ILE A 39 4.70 -6.18 -3.62
N ILE A 40 4.95 -7.48 -3.44
CA ILE A 40 4.18 -8.31 -2.50
C ILE A 40 5.12 -8.93 -1.48
N ILE A 41 4.81 -8.73 -0.20
CA ILE A 41 5.53 -9.35 0.93
C ILE A 41 4.56 -10.33 1.60
N ASP A 42 4.88 -11.61 1.50
CA ASP A 42 4.15 -12.69 2.17
C ASP A 42 4.92 -13.11 3.44
N GLY A 43 4.24 -13.06 4.58
CA GLY A 43 4.80 -13.36 5.91
C GLY A 43 4.98 -14.84 6.22
N GLY A 44 5.06 -15.69 5.19
CA GLY A 44 5.18 -17.13 5.33
C GLY A 44 3.83 -17.83 5.43
N SER A 45 2.90 -17.49 4.54
CA SER A 45 1.58 -18.09 4.48
C SER A 45 1.62 -19.61 4.29
N THR A 46 0.73 -20.30 4.97
CA THR A 46 0.56 -21.75 4.92
C THR A 46 -0.64 -22.19 4.08
N ASP A 47 -1.48 -21.23 3.66
CA ASP A 47 -2.62 -21.41 2.77
C ASP A 47 -2.23 -21.30 1.28
N ASN A 48 -3.20 -21.07 0.38
CA ASN A 48 -2.93 -20.95 -1.03
C ASN A 48 -2.43 -19.55 -1.46
N SER A 49 -2.11 -18.64 -0.55
CA SER A 49 -1.64 -17.28 -0.87
C SER A 49 -0.43 -17.28 -1.80
N VAL A 50 0.58 -18.12 -1.52
CA VAL A 50 1.79 -18.21 -2.35
C VAL A 50 1.48 -18.73 -3.76
N LYS A 51 0.52 -19.67 -3.91
CA LYS A 51 0.09 -20.14 -5.25
C LYS A 51 -0.58 -19.01 -6.03
N ILE A 52 -1.39 -18.18 -5.36
CA ILE A 52 -2.02 -17.01 -5.96
C ILE A 52 -0.95 -16.01 -6.42
N ILE A 53 0.04 -15.67 -5.58
CA ILE A 53 1.14 -14.78 -5.95
C ILE A 53 1.88 -15.31 -7.20
N LYS A 54 2.25 -16.59 -7.19
CA LYS A 54 2.93 -17.23 -8.33
C LYS A 54 2.14 -17.14 -9.63
N LYS A 55 0.81 -17.27 -9.58
CA LYS A 55 -0.08 -17.12 -10.75
C LYS A 55 0.05 -15.74 -11.41
N TYR A 56 0.29 -14.69 -10.62
CA TYR A 56 0.41 -13.31 -11.09
C TYR A 56 1.86 -12.80 -11.16
N SER A 57 2.86 -13.67 -10.92
CA SER A 57 4.28 -13.29 -10.79
C SER A 57 4.83 -12.51 -11.98
N LYS A 58 4.34 -12.76 -13.20
CA LYS A 58 4.75 -12.03 -14.43
C LYS A 58 4.39 -10.54 -14.42
N PHE A 59 3.42 -10.15 -13.58
CA PHE A 59 2.90 -8.78 -13.47
C PHE A 59 3.34 -8.09 -12.17
N ILE A 60 4.02 -8.80 -11.28
CA ILE A 60 4.53 -8.32 -10.00
C ILE A 60 6.02 -8.07 -10.15
N ASN A 61 6.48 -6.87 -9.83
CA ASN A 61 7.88 -6.48 -10.01
C ASN A 61 8.81 -7.18 -9.01
N TYR A 62 8.31 -7.41 -7.79
CA TYR A 62 9.03 -8.14 -6.75
C TYR A 62 8.05 -8.82 -5.80
N TRP A 63 8.34 -10.02 -5.39
CA TRP A 63 7.65 -10.67 -4.29
C TRP A 63 8.58 -11.61 -3.54
N ILE A 64 8.30 -11.79 -2.25
CA ILE A 64 9.01 -12.72 -1.38
C ILE A 64 7.99 -13.37 -0.44
N SER A 65 8.25 -14.63 -0.10
CA SER A 65 7.50 -15.38 0.91
C SER A 65 8.49 -15.92 1.93
N GLU A 66 8.46 -15.35 3.12
CA GLU A 66 9.30 -15.76 4.24
C GLU A 66 8.64 -15.36 5.54
N LYS A 67 8.92 -16.09 6.62
CA LYS A 67 8.39 -15.73 7.93
C LYS A 67 8.84 -14.33 8.34
N ASP A 68 7.91 -13.53 8.80
CA ASP A 68 8.14 -12.18 9.32
C ASP A 68 7.87 -12.10 10.84
N PHE A 69 8.21 -10.95 11.41
CA PHE A 69 7.92 -10.60 12.81
C PHE A 69 6.62 -9.83 12.98
N GLY A 70 5.70 -9.94 12.01
CA GLY A 70 4.39 -9.30 12.00
C GLY A 70 4.26 -8.19 10.96
N LEU A 71 3.08 -7.57 10.92
CA LEU A 71 2.65 -6.61 9.90
C LEU A 71 3.67 -5.49 9.63
N TYR A 72 4.25 -4.92 10.68
CA TYR A 72 5.21 -3.82 10.54
C TYR A 72 6.55 -4.26 9.95
N ASP A 73 6.97 -5.50 10.19
CA ASP A 73 8.16 -6.05 9.55
C ASP A 73 7.93 -6.23 8.04
N ALA A 74 6.77 -6.76 7.67
CA ALA A 74 6.38 -6.88 6.26
C ALA A 74 6.30 -5.49 5.56
N PHE A 75 5.73 -4.46 6.22
CA PHE A 75 5.74 -3.10 5.71
C PHE A 75 7.16 -2.57 5.51
N ASN A 76 8.03 -2.75 6.49
CA ASN A 76 9.43 -2.31 6.43
C ASN A 76 10.18 -2.96 5.27
N LYS A 77 10.02 -4.27 5.08
CA LYS A 77 10.61 -4.99 3.93
C LYS A 77 10.15 -4.39 2.60
N GLY A 78 8.84 -4.17 2.45
CA GLY A 78 8.29 -3.55 1.25
C GLY A 78 8.79 -2.12 1.03
N MET A 79 8.84 -1.30 2.07
CA MET A 79 9.32 0.10 1.99
C MET A 79 10.80 0.18 1.62
N GLN A 80 11.64 -0.74 2.10
CA GLN A 80 13.07 -0.79 1.75
C GLN A 80 13.28 -1.11 0.26
N LEU A 81 12.43 -1.97 -0.31
CA LEU A 81 12.49 -2.36 -1.72
C LEU A 81 11.91 -1.30 -2.67
N ALA A 82 11.09 -0.38 -2.15
CA ALA A 82 10.39 0.63 -2.92
C ALA A 82 11.36 1.59 -3.64
N LYS A 83 11.19 1.70 -4.98
CA LYS A 83 11.95 2.58 -5.88
C LYS A 83 11.11 3.74 -6.39
N GLY A 84 9.78 3.67 -6.29
CA GLY A 84 8.86 4.71 -6.73
C GLY A 84 9.02 6.01 -5.95
N LYS A 85 8.52 7.10 -6.54
CA LYS A 85 8.54 8.42 -5.88
C LYS A 85 7.62 8.48 -4.66
N TYR A 86 6.52 7.73 -4.70
CA TYR A 86 5.53 7.61 -3.62
C TYR A 86 5.27 6.14 -3.30
N ILE A 87 5.10 5.84 -2.04
CA ILE A 87 4.74 4.52 -1.52
C ILE A 87 3.26 4.54 -1.15
N GLY A 88 2.51 3.54 -1.63
CA GLY A 88 1.17 3.20 -1.18
C GLY A 88 1.15 1.78 -0.63
N ILE A 89 0.49 1.59 0.51
CA ILE A 89 0.32 0.26 1.12
C ILE A 89 -1.14 -0.15 0.97
N ILE A 90 -1.36 -1.39 0.53
CA ILE A 90 -2.68 -2.00 0.42
C ILE A 90 -2.64 -3.39 1.05
N ASN A 91 -3.49 -3.65 2.04
CA ASN A 91 -3.57 -4.96 2.68
C ASN A 91 -4.21 -5.99 1.73
N SER A 92 -3.99 -7.27 2.02
CA SER A 92 -4.44 -8.38 1.15
C SER A 92 -5.96 -8.56 1.05
N ASP A 93 -6.73 -7.86 1.87
CA ASP A 93 -8.20 -7.85 1.89
C ASP A 93 -8.82 -6.52 1.42
N ASP A 94 -8.00 -5.54 1.07
CA ASP A 94 -8.43 -4.24 0.57
C ASP A 94 -8.40 -4.15 -0.96
N LEU A 95 -9.16 -3.21 -1.52
CA LEU A 95 -9.27 -2.99 -2.96
C LEU A 95 -9.08 -1.52 -3.33
N TYR A 96 -8.30 -1.27 -4.36
CA TYR A 96 -8.33 0.04 -5.03
C TYR A 96 -9.53 0.13 -5.99
N THR A 97 -10.18 1.29 -6.02
CA THR A 97 -11.09 1.64 -7.12
C THR A 97 -10.29 1.81 -8.41
N LYS A 98 -10.93 1.58 -9.57
CA LYS A 98 -10.26 1.57 -10.88
C LYS A 98 -9.43 2.83 -11.21
N ASP A 99 -9.81 3.97 -10.64
CA ASP A 99 -9.20 5.27 -10.90
C ASP A 99 -8.33 5.78 -9.74
N ALA A 100 -8.13 4.99 -8.67
CA ALA A 100 -7.46 5.45 -7.45
C ALA A 100 -6.09 6.07 -7.74
N LEU A 101 -5.19 5.34 -8.38
CA LEU A 101 -3.84 5.83 -8.68
C LEU A 101 -3.84 7.01 -9.67
N LYS A 102 -4.79 7.04 -10.63
CA LYS A 102 -4.95 8.16 -11.56
C LYS A 102 -5.34 9.44 -10.83
N ILE A 103 -6.29 9.36 -9.88
CA ILE A 103 -6.71 10.52 -9.08
C ILE A 103 -5.54 11.05 -8.26
N ILE A 104 -4.78 10.14 -7.62
CA ILE A 104 -3.61 10.50 -6.81
C ILE A 104 -2.52 11.11 -7.68
N SER A 105 -2.21 10.54 -8.86
CA SER A 105 -1.19 11.08 -9.77
C SER A 105 -1.53 12.49 -10.25
N GLN A 106 -2.80 12.75 -10.58
CA GLN A 106 -3.27 14.10 -10.94
C GLN A 106 -3.17 15.09 -9.78
N TYR A 107 -3.42 14.64 -8.54
CA TYR A 107 -3.27 15.49 -7.37
C TYR A 107 -1.80 15.83 -7.12
N ILE A 108 -0.90 14.85 -7.17
CA ILE A 108 0.55 15.03 -7.02
C ILE A 108 1.11 15.97 -8.08
N SER A 109 0.64 15.88 -9.34
CA SER A 109 1.14 16.74 -10.42
C SER A 109 0.82 18.23 -10.22
N ARG A 110 -0.26 18.53 -9.47
CA ARG A 110 -0.70 19.91 -9.19
C ARG A 110 -0.21 20.45 -7.86
N ASN A 111 0.18 19.57 -6.93
CA ASN A 111 0.51 19.94 -5.56
C ASN A 111 1.83 19.30 -5.14
N LYS A 112 2.72 20.08 -4.53
CA LYS A 112 3.93 19.54 -3.91
C LYS A 112 3.59 19.07 -2.50
N VAL A 113 3.35 17.77 -2.35
CA VAL A 113 2.95 17.16 -1.09
C VAL A 113 3.86 15.99 -0.72
N ASP A 114 4.10 15.80 0.57
CA ASP A 114 4.88 14.67 1.08
C ASP A 114 4.01 13.45 1.39
N PHE A 115 2.73 13.66 1.69
CA PHE A 115 1.78 12.58 1.95
C PHE A 115 0.36 12.96 1.52
N ILE A 116 -0.45 11.95 1.26
CA ILE A 116 -1.85 12.09 0.82
C ILE A 116 -2.68 11.10 1.60
N PHE A 117 -3.84 11.56 2.08
CA PHE A 117 -4.88 10.72 2.63
C PHE A 117 -6.08 10.69 1.66
N GLY A 118 -6.28 9.56 1.00
CA GLY A 118 -7.46 9.30 0.18
C GLY A 118 -8.65 8.88 1.02
N SER A 119 -9.85 9.01 0.46
CA SER A 119 -11.07 8.47 1.07
C SER A 119 -11.12 6.96 0.90
N VAL A 120 -11.58 6.25 1.95
CA VAL A 120 -11.73 4.80 1.96
C VAL A 120 -13.17 4.43 2.23
N LYS A 121 -13.78 3.62 1.35
CA LYS A 121 -15.13 3.08 1.55
C LYS A 121 -15.05 1.85 2.46
N LYS A 122 -15.81 1.87 3.54
CA LYS A 122 -16.05 0.76 4.47
C LYS A 122 -17.48 0.25 4.31
N HIS A 123 -17.80 -0.92 4.86
CA HIS A 123 -19.17 -1.47 4.84
C HIS A 123 -20.20 -0.57 5.53
N TRP A 124 -19.79 0.26 6.50
CA TRP A 124 -20.64 1.18 7.26
C TRP A 124 -20.59 2.63 6.75
N GLY A 125 -19.84 2.95 5.68
CA GLY A 125 -19.76 4.30 5.13
C GLY A 125 -18.41 4.64 4.51
N VAL A 126 -18.14 5.94 4.37
CA VAL A 126 -16.90 6.44 3.79
C VAL A 126 -16.07 7.14 4.85
N LEU A 127 -14.85 6.66 5.06
CA LEU A 127 -13.81 7.39 5.77
C LEU A 127 -13.23 8.42 4.80
N HIS A 128 -13.52 9.68 5.03
CA HIS A 128 -12.90 10.75 4.24
C HIS A 128 -11.45 10.94 4.68
N GLY A 129 -10.58 11.27 3.72
CA GLY A 129 -9.22 11.70 3.98
C GLY A 129 -9.21 12.91 4.93
N TYR A 130 -8.02 13.30 5.30
CA TYR A 130 -7.72 14.34 6.25
C TYR A 130 -8.66 15.55 6.26
N ARG A 131 -9.17 15.93 7.46
CA ARG A 131 -9.90 17.17 7.72
C ARG A 131 -9.11 18.00 8.74
N PRO A 132 -8.59 19.19 8.38
CA PRO A 132 -7.71 20.01 9.23
C PRO A 132 -8.24 20.29 10.65
N HIS A 133 -9.56 20.48 10.78
CA HIS A 133 -10.20 20.77 12.06
C HIS A 133 -10.21 19.59 13.05
N LYS A 134 -9.95 18.37 12.57
CA LYS A 134 -9.91 17.17 13.43
C LYS A 134 -8.54 16.89 14.05
N ILE A 135 -7.47 17.58 13.63
CA ILE A 135 -6.13 17.42 14.23
C ILE A 135 -6.08 17.90 15.68
N LYS A 136 -6.88 18.89 16.03
CA LYS A 136 -6.88 19.50 17.37
C LYS A 136 -7.41 18.58 18.48
N PHE A 137 -7.95 17.43 18.14
CA PHE A 137 -8.45 16.45 19.11
C PHE A 137 -7.59 15.20 19.05
N SER A 138 -7.05 14.76 20.18
CA SER A 138 -6.21 13.57 20.35
C SER A 138 -6.82 12.28 19.79
N TRP A 139 -8.11 12.25 19.50
CA TRP A 139 -8.89 11.19 18.88
C TRP A 139 -8.92 11.25 17.33
N GLY A 140 -8.36 12.30 16.74
CA GLY A 140 -8.53 12.61 15.31
C GLY A 140 -7.40 12.16 14.39
N PHE A 141 -6.38 11.49 14.89
CA PHE A 141 -5.17 11.23 14.11
C PHE A 141 -5.32 10.12 13.06
N TYR A 142 -6.35 9.29 13.11
CA TYR A 142 -6.59 8.21 12.15
C TYR A 142 -7.92 8.39 11.44
N SER A 143 -7.98 9.36 10.55
CA SER A 143 -9.12 9.50 9.66
C SER A 143 -9.00 8.68 8.37
N SER A 144 -7.85 8.05 8.11
CA SER A 144 -7.66 7.24 6.92
C SER A 144 -7.11 5.86 7.26
N HIS A 145 -7.56 4.89 6.50
CA HIS A 145 -7.05 3.53 6.48
C HIS A 145 -5.71 3.49 5.73
N SER A 146 -4.82 2.54 6.05
CA SER A 146 -3.52 2.35 5.37
C SER A 146 -3.64 2.35 3.84
N THR A 147 -4.68 1.73 3.31
CA THR A 147 -4.98 1.67 1.87
C THR A 147 -5.22 3.03 1.21
N GLY A 148 -5.69 4.02 1.97
CA GLY A 148 -5.86 5.41 1.48
C GLY A 148 -4.64 6.30 1.66
N PHE A 149 -3.55 5.81 2.25
CA PHE A 149 -2.37 6.59 2.57
C PHE A 149 -1.26 6.40 1.56
N PHE A 150 -0.72 7.52 1.06
CA PHE A 150 0.45 7.56 0.20
C PHE A 150 1.46 8.55 0.76
N ILE A 151 2.73 8.16 0.78
CA ILE A 151 3.83 8.98 1.29
C ILE A 151 4.97 9.05 0.27
N LYS A 152 5.58 10.21 0.12
CA LYS A 152 6.78 10.38 -0.68
C LYS A 152 7.90 9.50 -0.12
N THR A 153 8.54 8.72 -0.97
CA THR A 153 9.54 7.73 -0.56
C THR A 153 10.71 8.36 0.22
N GLN A 154 11.15 9.55 -0.21
CA GLN A 154 12.21 10.27 0.51
C GLN A 154 11.78 10.66 1.93
N SER A 155 10.53 11.12 2.09
CA SER A 155 9.98 11.51 3.40
C SER A 155 9.80 10.28 4.30
N ALA A 156 9.32 9.15 3.75
CA ALA A 156 9.24 7.89 4.47
C ALA A 156 10.61 7.43 4.98
N LYS A 157 11.63 7.45 4.11
CA LYS A 157 13.01 7.07 4.48
C LYS A 157 13.62 8.01 5.52
N LYS A 158 13.28 9.30 5.50
CA LYS A 158 13.75 10.28 6.49
C LYS A 158 13.11 10.07 7.87
N ILE A 159 11.82 9.73 7.91
CA ILE A 159 11.09 9.44 9.15
C ILE A 159 11.59 8.14 9.79
N GLY A 160 12.00 7.18 8.96
CA GLY A 160 12.48 5.86 9.40
C GLY A 160 11.44 4.75 9.22
N LEU A 161 11.80 3.58 9.69
CA LEU A 161 10.96 2.37 9.58
C LEU A 161 9.99 2.28 10.75
N TYR A 162 8.93 1.50 10.57
CA TYR A 162 8.02 1.15 11.66
C TYR A 162 8.76 0.39 12.76
N ASN A 163 8.42 0.69 14.01
CA ASN A 163 8.97 -0.06 15.13
C ASN A 163 8.27 -1.41 15.26
N ILE A 164 9.00 -2.48 14.97
CA ILE A 164 8.50 -3.87 14.99
C ILE A 164 8.11 -4.39 16.37
N LYS A 165 8.48 -3.69 17.46
CA LYS A 165 8.05 -4.03 18.83
C LYS A 165 6.55 -3.78 19.05
N TYR A 166 5.94 -2.89 18.30
CA TYR A 166 4.49 -2.69 18.36
C TYR A 166 3.79 -3.84 17.62
N LYS A 167 3.04 -4.64 18.38
CA LYS A 167 2.16 -5.64 17.78
C LYS A 167 0.84 -4.97 17.43
N TYR A 168 0.39 -5.21 16.21
CA TYR A 168 -0.97 -4.85 15.80
C TYR A 168 -1.92 -5.84 16.49
N HIS A 169 -2.83 -5.33 17.31
CA HIS A 169 -3.93 -6.08 17.92
C HIS A 169 -5.23 -5.74 17.22
#